data_f9c698fc178bb1241368ed3931f03742
#
_entry.id   f9c698fc178bb1241368ed3931f03742
#
_cell.length_a   1.000
_cell.length_b   1.000
_cell.length_c   1.000
_cell.angle_alpha   90.00
_cell.angle_beta   90.00
_cell.angle_gamma   90.00
#
_symmetry.space_group_name_H-M   'P 1'
#
loop_
_entity.id
_entity.type
_entity.pdbx_description
1 polymer ?
#
loop_
_entity_poly.entity_id
_entity_poly.type
_entity_poly.pdbx_seq_one_letter_code
_entity_poly.pdbx_strand_id
1 'polypeptide(L)'
;MCGVNPSYSLPNSNVFNEALKSLELSVSFSMNNTETAMLSKWVAATPHYLESWGDLEIKSGNYSLIQPTIKPLFDTKQFQDVLLNWIDSNDSYYDYLKLYWNNRIL
;
A
#
# COMPACT_ATOMS: atom_id res chain seq x y z
N MET A 1 -8.45 2.12 0.85
CA MET A 1 -8.37 0.86 0.07
C MET A 1 -6.97 0.72 -0.46
N CYS A 2 -6.39 -0.48 -0.45
CA CYS A 2 -5.00 -0.69 -0.88
C CYS A 2 -4.92 -1.92 -1.80
N GLY A 3 -4.46 -1.73 -3.04
CA GLY A 3 -4.22 -2.80 -4.01
C GLY A 3 -5.46 -3.61 -4.43
N VAL A 4 -6.66 -3.06 -4.28
CA VAL A 4 -7.92 -3.73 -4.61
C VAL A 4 -8.80 -2.86 -5.52
N ASN A 5 -9.61 -3.50 -6.35
CA ASN A 5 -10.51 -2.82 -7.28
C ASN A 5 -11.95 -3.37 -7.18
N PRO A 6 -12.63 -3.14 -6.04
CA PRO A 6 -13.98 -3.66 -5.81
C PRO A 6 -15.01 -3.11 -6.80
N SER A 7 -14.85 -1.90 -7.32
CA SER A 7 -15.76 -1.34 -8.35
C SER A 7 -15.80 -2.18 -9.63
N TYR A 8 -14.71 -2.89 -9.92
CA TYR A 8 -14.62 -3.83 -11.03
C TYR A 8 -14.98 -5.26 -10.64
N SER A 9 -14.49 -5.73 -9.49
CA SER A 9 -14.50 -7.15 -9.12
C SER A 9 -15.78 -7.61 -8.41
N LEU A 10 -16.58 -6.69 -7.84
CA LEU A 10 -17.81 -7.08 -7.14
C LEU A 10 -18.98 -7.31 -8.10
N PRO A 11 -19.79 -8.37 -7.90
CA PRO A 11 -21.00 -8.62 -8.71
C PRO A 11 -22.01 -7.47 -8.63
N ASN A 12 -22.15 -6.84 -7.47
CA ASN A 12 -23.05 -5.71 -7.22
C ASN A 12 -22.27 -4.40 -7.00
N SER A 13 -21.33 -4.11 -7.91
CA SER A 13 -20.45 -2.95 -7.79
C SER A 13 -21.19 -1.62 -7.68
N ASN A 14 -22.40 -1.51 -8.23
CA ASN A 14 -23.19 -0.27 -8.14
C ASN A 14 -23.49 0.14 -6.69
N VAL A 15 -23.86 -0.81 -5.82
CA VAL A 15 -24.13 -0.54 -4.39
C VAL A 15 -22.87 -0.04 -3.69
N PHE A 16 -21.74 -0.70 -3.96
CA PHE A 16 -20.43 -0.29 -3.45
C PHE A 16 -20.05 1.11 -3.95
N ASN A 17 -20.25 1.38 -5.24
CA ASN A 17 -19.88 2.64 -5.87
C ASN A 17 -20.67 3.82 -5.29
N GLU A 18 -21.98 3.66 -5.08
CA GLU A 18 -22.81 4.68 -4.45
C GLU A 18 -22.40 4.91 -2.98
N ALA A 19 -22.15 3.85 -2.23
CA ALA A 19 -21.64 3.98 -0.87
C ALA A 19 -20.28 4.69 -0.83
N LEU A 20 -19.36 4.35 -1.74
CA LEU A 20 -18.05 4.98 -1.83
C LEU A 20 -18.14 6.49 -2.13
N LYS A 21 -19.02 6.88 -3.04
CA LYS A 21 -19.26 8.29 -3.38
C LYS A 21 -19.83 9.09 -2.21
N SER A 22 -20.61 8.45 -1.33
CA SER A 22 -21.24 9.12 -0.17
C SER A 22 -20.29 9.39 1.00
N LEU A 23 -19.10 8.78 1.01
CA LEU A 23 -18.13 8.96 2.08
C LEU A 23 -17.54 10.38 2.06
N GLU A 24 -17.32 10.96 3.24
CA GLU A 24 -16.61 12.24 3.39
C GLU A 24 -15.14 12.11 2.99
N LEU A 25 -14.52 10.98 3.34
CA LEU A 25 -13.14 10.67 3.01
C LEU A 25 -13.04 9.26 2.43
N SER A 26 -12.40 9.15 1.27
CA SER A 26 -12.00 7.87 0.69
C SER A 26 -10.65 8.01 0.02
N VAL A 27 -9.76 7.08 0.32
CA VAL A 27 -8.40 7.03 -0.23
C VAL A 27 -8.18 5.68 -0.90
N SER A 28 -7.74 5.70 -2.14
CA SER A 28 -7.29 4.52 -2.88
C SER A 28 -5.78 4.55 -3.03
N PHE A 29 -5.09 3.57 -2.46
CA PHE A 29 -3.68 3.32 -2.70
C PHE A 29 -3.57 2.40 -3.90
N SER A 30 -3.16 2.94 -5.02
CA SER A 30 -3.16 2.22 -6.28
C SER A 30 -1.99 2.65 -7.17
N MET A 31 -1.44 1.69 -7.89
CA MET A 31 -0.41 1.94 -8.89
C MET A 31 -0.99 2.41 -10.22
N ASN A 32 -2.25 2.07 -10.48
CA ASN A 32 -2.96 2.39 -11.71
C ASN A 32 -4.26 3.16 -11.40
N ASN A 33 -4.74 3.90 -12.39
CA ASN A 33 -6.03 4.59 -12.28
C ASN A 33 -7.18 3.60 -12.55
N THR A 34 -7.49 2.79 -11.53
CA THR A 34 -8.56 1.79 -11.57
C THR A 34 -9.94 2.43 -11.40
N GLU A 35 -11.03 1.69 -11.69
CA GLU A 35 -12.41 2.14 -11.52
C GLU A 35 -12.67 2.60 -10.07
N THR A 36 -12.16 1.86 -9.09
CA THR A 36 -12.26 2.24 -7.66
C THR A 36 -11.45 3.49 -7.35
N ALA A 37 -10.26 3.62 -7.92
CA ALA A 37 -9.44 4.82 -7.75
C ALA A 37 -10.14 6.06 -8.32
N MET A 38 -10.75 5.95 -9.51
CA MET A 38 -11.51 7.06 -10.14
C MET A 38 -12.72 7.51 -9.33
N LEU A 39 -13.32 6.63 -8.53
CA LEU A 39 -14.45 6.94 -7.67
C LEU A 39 -14.04 7.42 -6.27
N SER A 40 -12.79 7.23 -5.90
CA SER A 40 -12.25 7.67 -4.61
C SER A 40 -11.98 9.16 -4.61
N LYS A 41 -12.14 9.83 -3.46
CA LYS A 41 -11.84 11.26 -3.32
C LYS A 41 -10.36 11.59 -3.43
N TRP A 42 -9.51 10.64 -3.01
CA TRP A 42 -8.06 10.75 -3.07
C TRP A 42 -7.45 9.48 -3.63
N VAL A 43 -6.47 9.66 -4.49
CA VAL A 43 -5.63 8.55 -4.99
C VAL A 43 -4.20 8.81 -4.53
N ALA A 44 -3.68 7.90 -3.73
CA ALA A 44 -2.28 7.88 -3.32
C ALA A 44 -1.53 6.90 -4.23
N ALA A 45 -0.70 7.44 -5.10
CA ALA A 45 0.08 6.64 -6.03
C ALA A 45 1.12 5.81 -5.26
N THR A 46 1.07 4.49 -5.46
CA THR A 46 2.01 3.54 -4.84
C THR A 46 3.08 3.11 -5.81
N PRO A 47 4.32 2.86 -5.34
CA PRO A 47 5.40 2.37 -6.18
C PRO A 47 5.16 0.91 -6.60
N HIS A 48 5.86 0.49 -7.63
CA HIS A 48 5.96 -0.89 -8.02
C HIS A 48 6.77 -1.70 -6.99
N TYR A 49 6.56 -3.02 -6.89
CA TYR A 49 7.31 -3.85 -5.94
C TYR A 49 8.83 -3.83 -6.17
N LEU A 50 9.28 -3.59 -7.41
CA LEU A 50 10.71 -3.42 -7.72
C LEU A 50 11.31 -2.11 -7.18
N GLU A 51 10.48 -1.19 -6.74
CA GLU A 51 10.83 0.13 -6.19
C GLU A 51 10.67 0.18 -4.65
N SER A 52 10.23 -0.93 -4.04
CA SER A 52 9.74 -0.96 -2.65
C SER A 52 10.54 -1.91 -1.78
N TRP A 53 10.65 -1.58 -0.50
CA TRP A 53 11.09 -2.50 0.54
C TRP A 53 9.91 -3.35 1.03
N GLY A 54 10.19 -4.56 1.44
CA GLY A 54 9.20 -5.43 2.05
C GLY A 54 9.83 -6.67 2.64
N ASP A 55 8.98 -7.46 3.28
CA ASP A 55 9.33 -8.80 3.72
C ASP A 55 8.12 -9.73 3.57
N LEU A 56 8.39 -11.00 3.63
CA LEU A 56 7.37 -12.04 3.52
C LEU A 56 7.79 -13.27 4.30
N GLU A 57 6.91 -13.76 5.12
CA GLU A 57 7.01 -15.09 5.72
C GLU A 57 6.15 -16.07 4.91
N ILE A 58 6.76 -16.74 3.94
CA ILE A 58 6.07 -17.68 3.04
C ILE A 58 5.60 -18.92 3.80
N LYS A 59 6.40 -19.37 4.75
CA LYS A 59 6.14 -20.50 5.64
C LYS A 59 6.72 -20.16 7.01
N SER A 60 6.09 -20.61 8.07
CA SER A 60 6.56 -20.37 9.43
C SER A 60 8.05 -20.60 9.57
N GLY A 61 8.79 -19.58 9.99
CA GLY A 61 10.25 -19.58 10.14
C GLY A 61 11.03 -19.35 8.84
N ASN A 62 10.37 -19.19 7.66
CA ASN A 62 11.05 -18.90 6.40
C ASN A 62 10.75 -17.47 5.96
N TYR A 63 11.66 -16.57 6.25
CA TYR A 63 11.56 -15.16 5.94
C TYR A 63 12.32 -14.79 4.68
N SER A 64 11.76 -13.93 3.87
CA SER A 64 12.40 -13.37 2.67
C SER A 64 12.27 -11.86 2.69
N LEU A 65 13.35 -11.19 2.33
CA LEU A 65 13.40 -9.74 2.17
C LEU A 65 13.14 -9.37 0.70
N ILE A 66 12.31 -8.37 0.50
CA ILE A 66 12.10 -7.73 -0.80
C ILE A 66 12.89 -6.43 -0.77
N GLN A 67 13.88 -6.34 -1.63
CA GLN A 67 14.73 -5.16 -1.78
C GLN A 67 14.40 -4.43 -3.09
N PRO A 68 14.29 -3.10 -3.10
CA PRO A 68 14.12 -2.36 -4.34
C PRO A 68 15.32 -2.57 -5.27
N THR A 69 15.03 -2.93 -6.51
CA THR A 69 16.04 -3.12 -7.56
C THR A 69 16.22 -1.89 -8.43
N ILE A 70 15.23 -1.00 -8.43
CA ILE A 70 15.26 0.29 -9.13
C ILE A 70 14.82 1.41 -8.19
N LYS A 71 15.23 2.63 -8.50
CA LYS A 71 14.70 3.82 -7.82
C LYS A 71 13.27 4.08 -8.28
N PRO A 72 12.43 4.70 -7.43
CA PRO A 72 11.10 5.14 -7.83
C PRO A 72 11.16 5.99 -9.11
N LEU A 73 10.35 5.62 -10.10
CA LEU A 73 10.27 6.32 -11.39
C LEU A 73 9.38 7.57 -11.31
N PHE A 74 8.46 7.58 -10.34
CA PHE A 74 7.49 8.64 -10.14
C PHE A 74 7.47 9.08 -8.69
N ASP A 75 6.82 10.21 -8.40
CA ASP A 75 6.57 10.67 -7.04
C ASP A 75 5.50 9.81 -6.36
N THR A 76 5.92 8.66 -5.87
CA THR A 76 5.08 7.66 -5.22
C THR A 76 5.55 7.43 -3.80
N LYS A 77 4.62 7.03 -2.91
CA LYS A 77 4.95 6.62 -1.54
C LYS A 77 4.42 5.23 -1.27
N GLN A 78 5.25 4.42 -0.64
CA GLN A 78 4.87 3.10 -0.19
C GLN A 78 3.79 3.22 0.88
N PHE A 79 2.78 2.34 0.84
CA PHE A 79 1.66 2.38 1.79
C PHE A 79 2.11 2.37 3.25
N GLN A 80 3.13 1.58 3.57
CA GLN A 80 3.69 1.46 4.91
C GLN A 80 4.35 2.77 5.38
N ASP A 81 5.03 3.50 4.50
CA ASP A 81 5.59 4.82 4.83
C ASP A 81 4.48 5.84 5.14
N VAL A 82 3.35 5.75 4.42
CA VAL A 82 2.19 6.60 4.69
C VAL A 82 1.59 6.28 6.06
N LEU A 83 1.48 4.98 6.42
CA LEU A 83 1.00 4.57 7.74
C LEU A 83 1.93 5.05 8.87
N LEU A 84 3.24 4.92 8.70
CA LEU A 84 4.22 5.43 9.66
C LEU A 84 4.08 6.94 9.85
N ASN A 85 3.90 7.67 8.76
CA ASN A 85 3.68 9.12 8.82
C ASN A 85 2.37 9.48 9.56
N TRP A 86 1.29 8.70 9.37
CA TRP A 86 0.01 8.95 10.05
C TRP A 86 0.05 8.70 11.57
N ILE A 87 1.00 7.90 12.04
CA ILE A 87 1.24 7.69 13.48
C ILE A 87 2.37 8.59 14.02
N ASP A 88 2.73 9.63 13.29
CA ASP A 88 3.79 10.59 13.62
C ASP A 88 5.18 9.94 13.84
N SER A 89 5.45 8.79 13.20
CA SER A 89 6.79 8.23 13.17
C SER A 89 7.66 8.95 12.13
N ASN A 90 8.89 9.24 12.51
CA ASN A 90 9.90 9.80 11.61
C ASN A 90 10.71 8.73 10.88
N ASP A 91 10.45 7.45 11.17
CA ASP A 91 11.16 6.34 10.55
C ASP A 91 10.66 6.10 9.13
N SER A 92 11.57 5.71 8.23
CA SER A 92 11.18 5.10 6.96
C SER A 92 10.72 3.66 7.19
N TYR A 93 9.95 3.10 6.24
CA TYR A 93 9.58 1.69 6.32
C TYR A 93 10.81 0.77 6.28
N TYR A 94 11.89 1.17 5.60
CA TYR A 94 13.17 0.46 5.63
C TYR A 94 13.74 0.38 7.05
N ASP A 95 13.78 1.51 7.77
CA ASP A 95 14.30 1.56 9.14
C ASP A 95 13.43 0.73 10.09
N TYR A 96 12.10 0.81 9.93
CA TYR A 96 11.16 -0.03 10.66
C TYR A 96 11.41 -1.52 10.43
N LEU A 97 11.55 -1.96 9.17
CA LEU A 97 11.87 -3.35 8.83
C LEU A 97 13.17 -3.81 9.46
N LYS A 98 14.22 -3.00 9.36
CA LYS A 98 15.52 -3.31 9.92
C LYS A 98 15.46 -3.49 11.45
N LEU A 99 14.74 -2.61 12.13
CA LEU A 99 14.53 -2.71 13.57
C LEU A 99 13.70 -3.95 13.95
N TYR A 100 12.66 -4.22 13.19
CA TYR A 100 11.80 -5.40 13.40
C TYR A 100 12.60 -6.71 13.24
N TRP A 101 13.39 -6.82 12.18
CA TRP A 101 14.21 -7.99 11.92
C TRP A 101 15.25 -8.22 13.01
N ASN A 102 15.97 -7.18 13.42
CA ASN A 102 16.96 -7.27 14.50
C ASN A 102 16.37 -7.71 15.85
N ASN A 103 15.12 -7.33 16.12
CA ASN A 103 14.52 -7.58 17.42
C ASN A 103 13.68 -8.88 17.49
N ARG A 104 13.22 -9.39 16.35
CA ARG A 104 12.24 -10.47 16.30
C ARG A 104 12.63 -11.67 15.47
N ILE A 105 13.54 -11.54 14.56
CA ILE A 105 13.89 -12.58 13.59
C ILE A 105 15.34 -13.02 13.74
N LEU A 106 16.26 -12.08 13.93
CA LEU A 106 17.70 -12.34 14.14
C LEU A 106 18.05 -12.40 15.62
#